data_d83b77b1b0c1d996a63c4be35516ea24
#
_entry.id   d83b77b1b0c1d996a63c4be35516ea24
#
_cell.length_a   1.000
_cell.length_b   1.000
_cell.length_c   1.000
_cell.angle_alpha   90.00
_cell.angle_beta   90.00
_cell.angle_gamma   90.00
#
_symmetry.space_group_name_H-M   'P 1'
#
loop_
_entity.id
_entity.type
_entity.pdbx_description
1 polymer ?
#
loop_
_entity_poly.entity_id
_entity_poly.type
_entity_poly.pdbx_seq_one_letter_code
_entity_poly.pdbx_strand_id
1 'polypeptide(L)'
;MKKIIFILILFLSCYFIYNISLDNKIYYVSIGDFLSKGVNSYGVKVNGYSDYVRDYLYENNRLKEYNNIFCESDYRVTDVLRMIKYNDTREYNGKELNINRLIKEADVISLSVGMNELYYKLNKRDGNIYSYMNELINDMKELLEYINKFNHKRVYVLGYYNTYGYQEY
;
A
#
# COMPACT_ATOMS: atom_id res chain seq x y z
N MET A 1 -43.33 29.75 12.33
CA MET A 1 -43.10 28.29 12.46
C MET A 1 -42.68 27.62 11.16
N LYS A 2 -43.41 27.73 10.03
CA LYS A 2 -43.05 27.06 8.75
C LYS A 2 -41.65 27.40 8.23
N LYS A 3 -41.21 28.64 8.31
CA LYS A 3 -39.86 29.11 7.88
C LYS A 3 -38.73 28.50 8.73
N ILE A 4 -38.94 28.31 10.04
CA ILE A 4 -37.95 27.72 10.95
C ILE A 4 -37.80 26.24 10.66
N ILE A 5 -38.91 25.52 10.40
CA ILE A 5 -38.90 24.11 10.03
C ILE A 5 -38.17 23.91 8.72
N PHE A 6 -38.35 24.77 7.72
CA PHE A 6 -37.65 24.69 6.42
C PHE A 6 -36.14 24.88 6.59
N ILE A 7 -35.71 25.85 7.41
CA ILE A 7 -34.28 26.06 7.70
C ILE A 7 -33.67 24.86 8.41
N LEU A 8 -34.37 24.23 9.36
CA LEU A 8 -33.94 23.05 10.08
C LEU A 8 -33.77 21.83 9.12
N ILE A 9 -34.70 21.64 8.19
CA ILE A 9 -34.62 20.57 7.19
C ILE A 9 -33.42 20.81 6.26
N LEU A 10 -33.14 22.06 5.89
CA LEU A 10 -32.01 22.41 5.03
C LEU A 10 -30.67 22.15 5.74
N PHE A 11 -30.54 22.49 7.03
CA PHE A 11 -29.36 22.14 7.82
C PHE A 11 -29.18 20.63 8.00
N LEU A 12 -30.24 19.89 8.25
CA LEU A 12 -30.21 18.43 8.35
C LEU A 12 -29.78 17.80 7.02
N SER A 13 -30.31 18.26 5.89
CA SER A 13 -29.93 17.72 4.58
C SER A 13 -28.45 18.04 4.25
N CYS A 14 -27.97 19.23 4.53
CA CYS A 14 -26.55 19.59 4.38
C CYS A 14 -25.64 18.73 5.27
N TYR A 15 -26.06 18.50 6.53
CA TYR A 15 -25.34 17.63 7.45
C TYR A 15 -25.27 16.18 6.95
N PHE A 16 -26.38 15.63 6.44
CA PHE A 16 -26.41 14.30 5.85
C PHE A 16 -25.55 14.18 4.59
N ILE A 17 -25.62 15.15 3.68
CA ILE A 17 -24.80 15.19 2.47
C ILE A 17 -23.31 15.28 2.84
N TYR A 18 -22.96 16.11 3.83
CA TYR A 18 -21.59 16.22 4.31
C TYR A 18 -21.06 14.89 4.88
N ASN A 19 -21.84 14.20 5.71
CA ASN A 19 -21.42 12.91 6.26
C ASN A 19 -21.28 11.82 5.18
N ILE A 20 -22.20 11.74 4.21
CA ILE A 20 -22.09 10.81 3.07
C ILE A 20 -20.83 11.11 2.25
N SER A 21 -20.48 12.38 2.08
CA SER A 21 -19.24 12.77 1.37
C SER A 21 -17.98 12.36 2.11
N LEU A 22 -18.00 12.36 3.45
CA LEU A 22 -16.88 11.90 4.27
C LEU A 22 -16.71 10.38 4.23
N ASP A 23 -17.80 9.62 4.25
CA ASP A 23 -17.79 8.15 4.21
C ASP A 23 -17.23 7.60 2.89
N ASN A 24 -17.21 8.40 1.83
CA ASN A 24 -16.66 8.01 0.52
C ASN A 24 -15.15 8.26 0.37
N LYS A 25 -14.49 8.81 1.37
CA LYS A 25 -13.05 9.08 1.33
C LYS A 25 -12.24 7.86 1.75
N ILE A 26 -11.12 7.68 1.09
CA ILE A 26 -10.24 6.51 1.16
C ILE A 26 -9.02 6.83 2.02
N TYR A 27 -8.77 6.04 3.05
CA TYR A 27 -7.47 5.94 3.68
C TYR A 27 -6.62 4.94 2.89
N TYR A 28 -5.66 5.45 2.14
CA TYR A 28 -4.79 4.68 1.27
C TYR A 28 -3.44 4.43 1.97
N VAL A 29 -3.06 3.16 2.07
CA VAL A 29 -1.76 2.73 2.61
C VAL A 29 -1.00 1.99 1.52
N SER A 30 0.26 2.39 1.29
CA SER A 30 1.20 1.68 0.43
C SER A 30 2.28 1.03 1.28
N ILE A 31 2.57 -0.23 1.01
CA ILE A 31 3.62 -1.01 1.69
C ILE A 31 4.48 -1.66 0.61
N GLY A 32 5.80 -1.62 0.78
CA GLY A 32 6.65 -2.35 -0.13
C GLY A 32 8.00 -1.75 -0.46
N ASP A 33 8.47 -2.02 -1.67
CA ASP A 33 9.82 -1.79 -2.17
C ASP A 33 10.00 -0.42 -2.86
N PHE A 34 11.04 -0.32 -3.70
CA PHE A 34 11.40 0.89 -4.43
C PHE A 34 10.27 1.43 -5.33
N LEU A 35 9.40 0.57 -5.84
CA LEU A 35 8.25 0.99 -6.66
C LEU A 35 7.24 1.78 -5.82
N SER A 36 6.98 1.32 -4.59
CA SER A 36 6.12 2.02 -3.64
C SER A 36 6.78 3.26 -3.08
N LYS A 37 8.07 3.17 -2.74
CA LYS A 37 8.83 4.27 -2.17
C LYS A 37 9.05 5.41 -3.15
N GLY A 38 9.08 5.11 -4.45
CA GLY A 38 9.41 6.07 -5.51
C GLY A 38 10.89 6.44 -5.48
N VAL A 39 11.74 5.47 -5.79
CA VAL A 39 13.19 5.66 -5.93
C VAL A 39 13.61 5.09 -7.28
N ASN A 40 14.33 5.88 -8.08
CA ASN A 40 14.85 5.43 -9.36
C ASN A 40 16.11 4.59 -9.22
N SER A 41 16.64 4.07 -10.33
CA SER A 41 17.86 3.24 -10.38
C SER A 41 19.13 3.95 -9.87
N TYR A 42 19.11 5.26 -9.74
CA TYR A 42 20.21 6.06 -9.20
C TYR A 42 20.07 6.38 -7.70
N GLY A 43 19.05 5.81 -7.04
CA GLY A 43 18.76 6.07 -5.63
C GLY A 43 18.11 7.44 -5.36
N VAL A 44 17.67 8.14 -6.40
CA VAL A 44 17.06 9.46 -6.28
C VAL A 44 15.57 9.32 -6.04
N LYS A 45 15.03 10.07 -5.08
CA LYS A 45 13.59 10.13 -4.81
C LYS A 45 12.86 10.72 -6.03
N VAL A 46 11.90 9.98 -6.53
CA VAL A 46 10.96 10.36 -7.58
C VAL A 46 9.54 9.97 -7.14
N ASN A 47 8.53 10.29 -7.92
CA ASN A 47 7.20 9.79 -7.63
C ASN A 47 7.14 8.29 -7.92
N GLY A 48 6.77 7.50 -6.92
CA GLY A 48 6.40 6.11 -7.08
C GLY A 48 4.96 5.95 -7.56
N TYR A 49 4.55 4.75 -7.95
CA TYR A 49 3.16 4.52 -8.34
C TYR A 49 2.19 4.90 -7.23
N SER A 50 2.58 4.73 -5.98
CA SER A 50 1.76 5.07 -4.82
C SER A 50 1.49 6.57 -4.71
N ASP A 51 2.45 7.41 -5.12
CA ASP A 51 2.27 8.86 -5.16
C ASP A 51 1.25 9.25 -6.23
N TYR A 52 1.28 8.62 -7.42
CA TYR A 52 0.29 8.86 -8.47
C TYR A 52 -1.12 8.44 -8.05
N VAL A 53 -1.26 7.31 -7.35
CA VAL A 53 -2.55 6.88 -6.79
C VAL A 53 -3.06 7.87 -5.75
N ARG A 54 -2.18 8.33 -4.84
CA ARG A 54 -2.48 9.39 -3.87
C ARG A 54 -2.99 10.66 -4.57
N ASP A 55 -2.26 11.14 -5.56
CA ASP A 55 -2.59 12.37 -6.27
C ASP A 55 -3.93 12.25 -7.00
N TYR A 56 -4.17 11.12 -7.68
CA TYR A 56 -5.46 10.82 -8.30
C TYR A 56 -6.62 10.85 -7.29
N LEU A 57 -6.44 10.22 -6.14
CA LEU A 57 -7.47 10.24 -5.08
C LEU A 57 -7.68 11.64 -4.51
N TYR A 58 -6.62 12.41 -4.37
CA TYR A 58 -6.67 13.78 -3.88
C TYR A 58 -7.40 14.70 -4.86
N GLU A 59 -7.03 14.69 -6.13
CA GLU A 59 -7.64 15.51 -7.19
C GLU A 59 -9.13 15.22 -7.37
N ASN A 60 -9.54 13.96 -7.15
CA ASN A 60 -10.94 13.54 -7.21
C ASN A 60 -11.68 13.70 -5.87
N ASN A 61 -11.10 14.41 -4.89
CA ASN A 61 -11.65 14.61 -3.54
C ASN A 61 -12.04 13.31 -2.80
N ARG A 62 -11.32 12.21 -3.11
CA ARG A 62 -11.54 10.88 -2.54
C ARG A 62 -10.48 10.47 -1.51
N LEU A 63 -9.42 11.23 -1.34
CA LEU A 63 -8.38 10.92 -0.37
C LEU A 63 -8.81 11.40 1.02
N LYS A 64 -8.82 10.47 1.99
CA LYS A 64 -8.93 10.76 3.43
C LYS A 64 -7.56 10.97 4.03
N GLU A 65 -6.68 10.00 3.82
CA GLU A 65 -5.33 9.96 4.32
C GLU A 65 -4.47 9.07 3.42
N TYR A 66 -3.17 9.34 3.36
CA TYR A 66 -2.18 8.52 2.65
C TYR A 66 -1.00 8.23 3.55
N ASN A 67 -0.54 6.98 3.52
CA ASN A 67 0.65 6.59 4.26
C ASN A 67 1.49 5.57 3.47
N ASN A 68 2.79 5.84 3.33
CA ASN A 68 3.77 4.95 2.72
C ASN A 68 5.05 4.81 3.57
N ILE A 69 4.93 5.04 4.88
CA ILE A 69 6.07 5.04 5.81
C ILE A 69 6.75 3.66 5.88
N PHE A 70 6.02 2.58 5.60
CA PHE A 70 6.55 1.22 5.53
C PHE A 70 6.94 0.81 4.10
N CYS A 71 7.53 1.75 3.34
CA CYS A 71 8.14 1.50 2.04
C CYS A 71 9.63 1.76 2.11
N GLU A 72 10.46 0.77 1.70
CA GLU A 72 11.91 0.91 1.57
C GLU A 72 12.40 0.21 0.29
N SER A 73 13.45 0.77 -0.33
CA SER A 73 13.89 0.34 -1.66
C SER A 73 14.33 -1.13 -1.74
N ASP A 74 14.84 -1.66 -0.67
CA ASP A 74 15.40 -3.01 -0.58
C ASP A 74 14.46 -4.03 0.06
N TYR A 75 13.23 -3.63 0.41
CA TYR A 75 12.30 -4.54 1.07
C TYR A 75 11.96 -5.75 0.22
N ARG A 76 11.93 -6.87 0.91
CA ARG A 76 11.51 -8.19 0.44
C ARG A 76 10.17 -8.56 1.07
N VAL A 77 9.56 -9.61 0.55
CA VAL A 77 8.34 -10.20 1.15
C VAL A 77 8.58 -10.55 2.62
N THR A 78 9.72 -11.18 2.91
CA THR A 78 10.10 -11.60 4.26
C THR A 78 10.31 -10.42 5.21
N ASP A 79 10.78 -9.26 4.73
CA ASP A 79 10.94 -8.07 5.56
C ASP A 79 9.58 -7.51 5.98
N VAL A 80 8.65 -7.38 5.02
CA VAL A 80 7.29 -6.91 5.31
C VAL A 80 6.56 -7.89 6.24
N LEU A 81 6.68 -9.20 5.98
CA LEU A 81 6.11 -10.23 6.82
C LEU A 81 6.63 -10.13 8.27
N ARG A 82 7.95 -9.95 8.44
CA ARG A 82 8.57 -9.74 9.74
C ARG A 82 8.02 -8.51 10.44
N MET A 83 7.94 -7.37 9.74
CA MET A 83 7.40 -6.12 10.32
C MET A 83 5.96 -6.31 10.84
N ILE A 84 5.11 -7.03 10.08
CA ILE A 84 3.73 -7.29 10.51
C ILE A 84 3.71 -8.23 11.72
N LYS A 85 4.53 -9.29 11.72
CA LYS A 85 4.62 -10.24 12.84
C LYS A 85 5.06 -9.59 14.15
N TYR A 86 6.01 -8.66 14.08
CA TYR A 86 6.55 -7.94 15.26
C TYR A 86 5.86 -6.61 15.53
N ASN A 87 4.89 -6.22 14.68
CA ASN A 87 4.16 -4.96 14.79
C ASN A 87 5.10 -3.75 14.83
N ASP A 88 6.03 -3.70 13.89
CA ASP A 88 7.05 -2.66 13.82
C ASP A 88 6.42 -1.27 13.84
N THR A 89 7.11 -0.33 14.50
CA THR A 89 6.69 1.05 14.67
C THR A 89 7.68 1.99 13.99
N ARG A 90 7.16 3.05 13.38
CA ARG A 90 7.94 4.14 12.80
C ARG A 90 7.40 5.50 13.21
N GLU A 91 8.28 6.46 13.34
CA GLU A 91 7.90 7.85 13.59
C GLU A 91 7.55 8.56 12.28
N TYR A 92 6.42 9.24 12.26
CA TYR A 92 5.97 10.07 11.16
C TYR A 92 5.31 11.34 11.69
N ASN A 93 5.89 12.50 11.34
CA ASN A 93 5.39 13.82 11.80
C ASN A 93 5.21 13.89 13.34
N GLY A 94 6.17 13.38 14.11
CA GLY A 94 6.14 13.38 15.57
C GLY A 94 5.14 12.40 16.20
N LYS A 95 4.60 11.47 15.42
CA LYS A 95 3.69 10.42 15.90
C LYS A 95 4.26 9.05 15.59
N GLU A 96 4.14 8.14 16.54
CA GLU A 96 4.43 6.73 16.31
C GLU A 96 3.27 6.05 15.60
N LEU A 97 3.60 5.41 14.48
CA LEU A 97 2.66 4.62 13.68
C LEU A 97 3.18 3.18 13.62
N ASN A 98 2.35 2.22 14.02
CA ASN A 98 2.68 0.81 13.87
C ASN A 98 1.98 0.22 12.64
N ILE A 99 2.64 -0.75 12.00
CA ILE A 99 2.21 -1.31 10.73
C ILE A 99 0.84 -2.01 10.83
N ASN A 100 0.57 -2.74 11.91
CA ASN A 100 -0.68 -3.49 12.05
C ASN A 100 -1.88 -2.54 12.21
N ARG A 101 -1.68 -1.39 12.87
CA ARG A 101 -2.70 -0.37 12.96
C ARG A 101 -2.98 0.26 11.60
N LEU A 102 -1.94 0.60 10.83
CA LEU A 102 -2.10 1.16 9.48
C LEU A 102 -2.85 0.17 8.58
N ILE A 103 -2.47 -1.11 8.59
CA ILE A 103 -3.17 -2.16 7.84
C ILE A 103 -4.63 -2.22 8.27
N LYS A 104 -4.93 -2.24 9.56
CA LYS A 104 -6.30 -2.35 10.10
C LYS A 104 -7.20 -1.18 9.69
N GLU A 105 -6.66 0.03 9.73
CA GLU A 105 -7.42 1.26 9.49
C GLU A 105 -7.56 1.58 7.99
N ALA A 106 -6.69 1.06 7.12
CA ALA A 106 -6.69 1.30 5.68
C ALA A 106 -7.99 0.86 5.01
N ASP A 107 -8.51 1.67 4.09
CA ASP A 107 -9.60 1.30 3.18
C ASP A 107 -9.09 0.60 1.92
N VAL A 108 -7.87 0.95 1.51
CA VAL A 108 -7.17 0.37 0.37
C VAL A 108 -5.70 0.20 0.73
N ILE A 109 -5.16 -0.98 0.48
CA ILE A 109 -3.74 -1.28 0.62
C ILE A 109 -3.18 -1.61 -0.76
N SER A 110 -2.04 -1.01 -1.12
CA SER A 110 -1.22 -1.48 -2.24
C SER A 110 0.07 -2.09 -1.71
N LEU A 111 0.46 -3.22 -2.31
CA LEU A 111 1.62 -4.00 -1.92
C LEU A 111 2.52 -4.21 -3.14
N SER A 112 3.77 -3.77 -3.05
CA SER A 112 4.81 -4.05 -4.05
C SER A 112 6.03 -4.64 -3.36
N VAL A 113 6.17 -5.94 -3.43
CA VAL A 113 7.32 -6.69 -2.88
C VAL A 113 7.55 -7.96 -3.70
N GLY A 114 8.73 -8.55 -3.58
CA GLY A 114 9.09 -9.80 -4.24
C GLY A 114 10.03 -9.61 -5.44
N MET A 115 10.08 -8.42 -6.03
CA MET A 115 11.01 -8.14 -7.12
C MET A 115 12.47 -8.17 -6.64
N ASN A 116 12.75 -7.70 -5.43
CA ASN A 116 14.10 -7.74 -4.85
C ASN A 116 14.60 -9.17 -4.61
N GLU A 117 13.72 -10.08 -4.15
CA GLU A 117 14.05 -11.50 -4.06
C GLU A 117 14.33 -12.10 -5.43
N LEU A 118 13.46 -11.83 -6.39
CA LEU A 118 13.58 -12.37 -7.73
C LEU A 118 14.90 -11.91 -8.38
N TYR A 119 15.22 -10.64 -8.34
CA TYR A 119 16.48 -10.10 -8.84
C TYR A 119 17.70 -10.71 -8.17
N TYR A 120 17.68 -10.79 -6.85
CA TYR A 120 18.78 -11.39 -6.10
C TYR A 120 19.05 -12.83 -6.51
N LYS A 121 18.00 -13.63 -6.69
CA LYS A 121 18.09 -15.03 -7.07
C LYS A 121 18.49 -15.24 -8.54
N LEU A 122 17.92 -14.45 -9.46
CA LEU A 122 18.28 -14.50 -10.88
C LEU A 122 19.76 -14.11 -11.11
N ASN A 123 20.28 -13.14 -10.39
CA ASN A 123 21.66 -12.70 -10.53
C ASN A 123 22.67 -13.69 -9.97
N LYS A 124 22.31 -14.50 -8.98
CA LYS A 124 23.23 -15.50 -8.41
C LYS A 124 23.49 -16.68 -9.32
N ARG A 125 22.61 -16.98 -10.27
CA ARG A 125 22.66 -18.14 -11.18
C ARG A 125 22.92 -19.49 -10.49
N ASP A 126 22.71 -19.57 -9.18
CA ASP A 126 22.91 -20.74 -8.35
C ASP A 126 21.55 -21.33 -7.98
N GLY A 127 21.22 -22.47 -8.51
CA GLY A 127 20.10 -23.24 -8.06
C GLY A 127 18.88 -23.28 -8.98
N ASN A 128 17.86 -23.96 -8.52
CA ASN A 128 16.64 -24.23 -9.26
C ASN A 128 15.69 -23.03 -9.11
N ILE A 129 15.49 -22.28 -10.18
CA ILE A 129 14.57 -21.13 -10.21
C ILE A 129 13.16 -21.51 -9.74
N TYR A 130 12.69 -22.73 -10.02
CA TYR A 130 11.38 -23.20 -9.57
C TYR A 130 11.28 -23.30 -8.04
N SER A 131 12.36 -23.72 -7.36
CA SER A 131 12.40 -23.74 -5.89
C SER A 131 12.25 -22.32 -5.32
N TYR A 132 12.98 -21.38 -5.88
CA TYR A 132 12.92 -19.97 -5.46
C TYR A 132 11.56 -19.32 -5.71
N MET A 133 10.95 -19.64 -6.86
CA MET A 133 9.60 -19.16 -7.15
C MET A 133 8.57 -19.73 -6.16
N ASN A 134 8.72 -21.01 -5.80
CA ASN A 134 7.84 -21.63 -4.80
C ASN A 134 8.02 -21.02 -3.41
N GLU A 135 9.26 -20.74 -3.00
CA GLU A 135 9.54 -20.03 -1.74
C GLU A 135 8.87 -18.65 -1.75
N LEU A 136 9.09 -17.86 -2.80
CA LEU A 136 8.50 -16.53 -2.94
C LEU A 136 6.97 -16.57 -2.92
N ILE A 137 6.36 -17.54 -3.60
CA ILE A 137 4.91 -17.73 -3.62
C ILE A 137 4.39 -18.07 -2.21
N ASN A 138 5.09 -18.92 -1.47
CA ASN A 138 4.71 -19.29 -0.11
C ASN A 138 4.83 -18.11 0.85
N ASP A 139 5.92 -17.34 0.77
CA ASP A 139 6.14 -16.15 1.59
C ASP A 139 5.08 -15.07 1.28
N MET A 140 4.75 -14.88 0.00
CA MET A 140 3.71 -13.94 -0.42
C MET A 140 2.33 -14.39 0.09
N LYS A 141 2.04 -15.69 0.02
CA LYS A 141 0.78 -16.24 0.55
C LYS A 141 0.68 -16.00 2.06
N GLU A 142 1.75 -16.30 2.81
CA GLU A 142 1.80 -16.06 4.25
C GLU A 142 1.62 -14.56 4.56
N LEU A 143 2.28 -13.67 3.81
CA LEU A 143 2.13 -12.22 3.96
C LEU A 143 0.67 -11.78 3.77
N LEU A 144 0.02 -12.23 2.71
CA LEU A 144 -1.38 -11.89 2.44
C LEU A 144 -2.33 -12.46 3.50
N GLU A 145 -2.06 -13.64 4.03
CA GLU A 145 -2.81 -14.23 5.14
C GLU A 145 -2.67 -13.37 6.41
N TYR A 146 -1.46 -12.86 6.71
CA TYR A 146 -1.26 -11.96 7.84
C TYR A 146 -1.96 -10.62 7.65
N ILE A 147 -1.89 -10.01 6.48
CA ILE A 147 -2.63 -8.78 6.19
C ILE A 147 -4.13 -9.03 6.38
N ASN A 148 -4.65 -10.15 5.87
CA ASN A 148 -6.07 -10.49 5.98
C ASN A 148 -6.55 -10.72 7.43
N LYS A 149 -5.66 -11.08 8.38
CA LYS A 149 -6.01 -11.16 9.80
C LYS A 149 -6.41 -9.80 10.41
N PHE A 150 -5.84 -8.72 9.88
CA PHE A 150 -6.08 -7.36 10.37
C PHE A 150 -7.10 -6.59 9.53
N ASN A 151 -7.19 -6.90 8.23
CA ASN A 151 -8.00 -6.13 7.30
C ASN A 151 -8.56 -7.04 6.19
N HIS A 152 -9.89 -7.06 6.08
CA HIS A 152 -10.63 -7.82 5.05
C HIS A 152 -11.02 -6.95 3.83
N LYS A 153 -10.49 -5.73 3.75
CA LYS A 153 -10.76 -4.82 2.64
C LYS A 153 -9.87 -5.13 1.42
N ARG A 154 -9.76 -4.19 0.50
CA ARG A 154 -9.06 -4.42 -0.77
C ARG A 154 -7.55 -4.30 -0.63
N VAL A 155 -6.83 -5.36 -1.00
CA VAL A 155 -5.38 -5.37 -1.16
C VAL A 155 -5.07 -5.54 -2.64
N TYR A 156 -4.31 -4.60 -3.20
CA TYR A 156 -3.82 -4.65 -4.57
C TYR A 156 -2.35 -5.02 -4.55
N VAL A 157 -2.01 -6.16 -5.13
CA VAL A 157 -0.63 -6.62 -5.26
C VAL A 157 -0.12 -6.25 -6.65
N LEU A 158 1.00 -5.54 -6.72
CA LEU A 158 1.65 -5.24 -7.98
C LEU A 158 2.34 -6.50 -8.52
N GLY A 159 2.05 -6.82 -9.78
CA GLY A 159 2.72 -7.91 -10.49
C GLY A 159 4.14 -7.53 -10.87
N TYR A 160 4.93 -8.55 -11.23
CA TYR A 160 6.29 -8.37 -11.70
C TYR A 160 6.31 -8.09 -13.21
N TYR A 161 7.28 -7.30 -13.63
CA TYR A 161 7.51 -7.01 -15.04
C TYR A 161 8.90 -7.49 -15.46
N ASN A 162 9.03 -7.86 -16.73
CA ASN A 162 10.30 -8.31 -17.27
C ASN A 162 11.21 -7.09 -17.54
N THR A 163 12.27 -6.96 -16.76
CA THR A 163 13.25 -5.86 -16.89
C THR A 163 14.36 -6.14 -17.88
N TYR A 164 14.52 -7.40 -18.32
CA TYR A 164 15.58 -7.78 -19.24
C TYR A 164 15.19 -7.63 -20.73
N GLY A 165 13.95 -7.21 -20.99
CA GLY A 165 13.42 -7.13 -22.35
C GLY A 165 13.20 -8.52 -22.96
N TYR A 166 12.60 -8.55 -24.15
CA TYR A 166 12.60 -9.76 -24.98
C TYR A 166 13.98 -9.85 -25.65
N GLN A 167 14.89 -10.60 -25.07
CA GLN A 167 15.98 -11.15 -25.88
C GLN A 167 15.36 -12.34 -26.60
N GLU A 168 15.18 -12.22 -27.91
CA GLU A 168 14.91 -13.37 -28.77
C GLU A 168 16.12 -14.31 -28.62
N TYR A 169 15.89 -15.51 -28.06
CA TYR A 169 16.85 -16.61 -28.05
C TYR A 169 16.79 -17.36 -29.36
#